data_2ec9ce5148b363eef02f20e282aa567b
#
_entry.id   2ec9ce5148b363eef02f20e282aa567b
#
_cell.length_a   1.000
_cell.length_b   1.000
_cell.length_c   1.000
_cell.angle_alpha   90.00
_cell.angle_beta   90.00
_cell.angle_gamma   90.00
#
_symmetry.space_group_name_H-M   'P 1'
#
loop_
_entity.id
_entity.type
_entity.pdbx_description
1 polymer ?
#
loop_
_entity_poly.entity_id
_entity_poly.type
_entity_poly.pdbx_seq_one_letter_code
_entity_poly.pdbx_strand_id
1 'polypeptide(L)'
;MTTPNVPPRKRYGADQESFTEWFALHQREITWGVAIVAVLAGGVWFYERSQSIKSQRAETAYFQARQSAAAGNLPLAVSDLKKVATRYEGTTAGTQAALSLAQALYDQKKYKEGIDALKSAESKAKGDFKASVHLLEAGGYEELKDFGNAAEQYKLAADASRFPVDKAEYQASAARSYAAAGKTAEAKALWTELSKDETSPMAAEARIRLGELQAAPMKI
;
A
#
# COMPACT_ATOMS: atom_id res chain seq x y z
N MET A 1 -24.67 -15.13 -86.49
CA MET A 1 -24.68 -15.96 -85.26
C MET A 1 -24.00 -15.18 -84.16
N THR A 2 -24.79 -14.57 -83.31
CA THR A 2 -24.33 -13.75 -82.17
C THR A 2 -24.37 -14.63 -80.91
N THR A 3 -23.21 -14.87 -80.30
CA THR A 3 -23.08 -15.62 -79.06
C THR A 3 -23.57 -14.70 -77.93
N PRO A 4 -24.42 -15.19 -77.00
CA PRO A 4 -24.85 -14.39 -75.84
C PRO A 4 -23.74 -14.22 -74.81
N ASN A 5 -23.50 -12.97 -74.42
CA ASN A 5 -22.57 -12.59 -73.37
C ASN A 5 -23.19 -12.96 -71.99
N VAL A 6 -22.67 -14.01 -71.35
CA VAL A 6 -23.08 -14.40 -70.00
C VAL A 6 -22.20 -13.65 -68.99
N PRO A 7 -22.75 -12.79 -68.12
CA PRO A 7 -21.94 -12.10 -67.13
C PRO A 7 -21.37 -13.12 -66.10
N PRO A 8 -20.15 -12.86 -65.57
CA PRO A 8 -19.54 -13.75 -64.57
C PRO A 8 -20.35 -13.77 -63.31
N ARG A 9 -20.76 -14.95 -62.86
CA ARG A 9 -21.38 -15.16 -61.54
C ARG A 9 -20.38 -14.75 -60.46
N LYS A 10 -20.73 -13.72 -59.67
CA LYS A 10 -20.00 -13.42 -58.44
C LYS A 10 -20.06 -14.63 -57.52
N ARG A 11 -18.91 -15.24 -57.25
CA ARG A 11 -18.76 -16.28 -56.20
C ARG A 11 -18.81 -15.55 -54.82
N TYR A 12 -20.00 -15.35 -54.31
CA TYR A 12 -20.22 -15.02 -52.92
C TYR A 12 -20.39 -16.37 -52.18
N GLY A 13 -19.37 -16.86 -51.49
CA GLY A 13 -19.52 -18.09 -50.74
C GLY A 13 -18.24 -18.82 -50.35
N ALA A 14 -17.15 -18.63 -51.08
CA ALA A 14 -15.92 -19.39 -50.85
C ALA A 14 -15.28 -19.13 -49.45
N ASP A 15 -15.44 -17.94 -48.92
CA ASP A 15 -14.83 -17.59 -47.62
C ASP A 15 -15.67 -18.06 -46.42
N GLN A 16 -16.99 -18.16 -46.59
CA GLN A 16 -17.89 -18.66 -45.53
C GLN A 16 -17.83 -20.18 -45.37
N GLU A 17 -17.72 -20.92 -46.47
CA GLU A 17 -17.56 -22.38 -46.44
C GLU A 17 -16.22 -22.75 -45.82
N SER A 18 -15.15 -22.04 -46.10
CA SER A 18 -13.82 -22.25 -45.53
C SER A 18 -13.79 -22.02 -44.01
N PHE A 19 -14.51 -21.04 -43.51
CA PHE A 19 -14.57 -20.76 -42.08
C PHE A 19 -15.38 -21.78 -41.30
N THR A 20 -16.50 -22.22 -41.85
CA THR A 20 -17.35 -23.26 -41.23
C THR A 20 -16.68 -24.64 -41.23
N GLU A 21 -15.95 -24.99 -42.29
CA GLU A 21 -15.16 -26.21 -42.34
C GLU A 21 -13.99 -26.17 -41.36
N TRP A 22 -13.26 -25.07 -41.28
CA TRP A 22 -12.20 -24.89 -40.31
C TRP A 22 -12.70 -25.00 -38.86
N PHE A 23 -13.85 -24.38 -38.56
CA PHE A 23 -14.48 -24.44 -37.26
C PHE A 23 -14.93 -25.86 -36.90
N ALA A 24 -15.48 -26.60 -37.86
CA ALA A 24 -15.90 -27.97 -37.66
C ALA A 24 -14.70 -28.92 -37.39
N LEU A 25 -13.56 -28.69 -38.06
CA LEU A 25 -12.34 -29.48 -37.84
C LEU A 25 -11.73 -29.22 -36.45
N HIS A 26 -11.81 -27.97 -35.92
CA HIS A 26 -11.21 -27.57 -34.64
C HIS A 26 -12.24 -27.45 -33.50
N GLN A 27 -13.45 -27.89 -33.71
CA GLN A 27 -14.57 -27.76 -32.76
C GLN A 27 -14.20 -28.24 -31.34
N ARG A 28 -13.50 -29.36 -31.24
CA ARG A 28 -13.07 -29.94 -29.96
C ARG A 28 -12.06 -29.02 -29.23
N GLU A 29 -11.10 -28.50 -29.95
CA GLU A 29 -10.05 -27.62 -29.40
C GLU A 29 -10.65 -26.27 -28.98
N ILE A 30 -11.52 -25.71 -29.81
CA ILE A 30 -12.26 -24.48 -29.53
C ILE A 30 -13.14 -24.67 -28.30
N THR A 31 -13.86 -25.78 -28.19
CA THR A 31 -14.71 -26.08 -27.05
C THR A 31 -13.90 -26.13 -25.73
N TRP A 32 -12.73 -26.81 -25.76
CA TRP A 32 -11.84 -26.81 -24.61
C TRP A 32 -11.26 -25.42 -24.29
N GLY A 33 -10.87 -24.67 -25.33
CA GLY A 33 -10.40 -23.28 -25.16
C GLY A 33 -11.46 -22.40 -24.51
N VAL A 34 -12.69 -22.46 -24.99
CA VAL A 34 -13.82 -21.72 -24.42
C VAL A 34 -14.11 -22.16 -22.98
N ALA A 35 -14.08 -23.46 -22.70
CA ALA A 35 -14.27 -23.99 -21.35
C ALA A 35 -13.21 -23.48 -20.37
N ILE A 36 -11.94 -23.48 -20.77
CA ILE A 36 -10.83 -22.95 -19.95
C ILE A 36 -11.03 -21.46 -19.68
N VAL A 37 -11.35 -20.67 -20.71
CA VAL A 37 -11.59 -19.23 -20.55
C VAL A 37 -12.78 -18.98 -19.63
N ALA A 38 -13.85 -19.75 -19.75
CA ALA A 38 -15.03 -19.62 -18.87
C ALA A 38 -14.71 -19.95 -17.41
N VAL A 39 -13.89 -20.98 -17.15
CA VAL A 39 -13.45 -21.33 -15.79
C VAL A 39 -12.55 -20.23 -15.22
N LEU A 40 -11.62 -19.69 -16.01
CA LEU A 40 -10.75 -18.59 -15.56
C LEU A 40 -11.57 -17.32 -15.28
N ALA A 41 -12.47 -16.94 -16.18
CA ALA A 41 -13.33 -15.77 -16.01
C ALA A 41 -14.25 -15.93 -14.78
N GLY A 42 -14.84 -17.11 -14.61
CA GLY A 42 -15.66 -17.44 -13.43
C GLY A 42 -14.86 -17.40 -12.13
N GLY A 43 -13.61 -17.89 -12.15
CA GLY A 43 -12.70 -17.85 -11.02
C GLY A 43 -12.34 -16.42 -10.62
N VAL A 44 -12.01 -15.57 -11.61
CA VAL A 44 -11.71 -14.14 -11.38
C VAL A 44 -12.94 -13.42 -10.82
N TRP A 45 -14.11 -13.61 -11.45
CA TRP A 45 -15.36 -13.01 -10.98
C TRP A 45 -15.70 -13.42 -9.54
N PHE A 46 -15.56 -14.72 -9.23
CA PHE A 46 -15.81 -15.23 -7.87
C PHE A 46 -14.83 -14.63 -6.86
N TYR A 47 -13.55 -14.53 -7.23
CA TYR A 47 -12.53 -13.92 -6.40
C TYR A 47 -12.85 -12.45 -6.10
N GLU A 48 -13.13 -11.64 -7.14
CA GLU A 48 -13.49 -10.23 -6.99
C GLU A 48 -14.76 -10.05 -6.13
N ARG A 49 -15.78 -10.88 -6.37
CA ARG A 49 -17.02 -10.86 -5.60
C ARG A 49 -16.77 -11.20 -4.12
N SER A 50 -15.94 -12.18 -3.85
CA SER A 50 -15.56 -12.58 -2.49
C SER A 50 -14.80 -11.44 -1.78
N GLN A 51 -13.87 -10.79 -2.47
CA GLN A 51 -13.13 -9.64 -1.92
C GLN A 51 -14.06 -8.44 -1.65
N SER A 52 -15.00 -8.16 -2.53
CA SER A 52 -15.98 -7.10 -2.34
C SER A 52 -16.84 -7.34 -1.08
N ILE A 53 -17.34 -8.55 -0.90
CA ILE A 53 -18.12 -8.92 0.29
C ILE A 53 -17.26 -8.82 1.56
N LYS A 54 -16.00 -9.29 1.49
CA LYS A 54 -15.06 -9.16 2.61
C LYS A 54 -14.82 -7.70 3.00
N SER A 55 -14.65 -6.81 2.01
CA SER A 55 -14.45 -5.38 2.24
C SER A 55 -15.68 -4.72 2.88
N GLN A 56 -16.87 -4.99 2.39
CA GLN A 56 -18.10 -4.44 2.97
C GLN A 56 -18.30 -4.87 4.44
N ARG A 57 -18.04 -6.14 4.74
CA ARG A 57 -18.10 -6.65 6.13
C ARG A 57 -17.03 -5.99 7.02
N ALA A 58 -15.84 -5.77 6.47
CA ALA A 58 -14.75 -5.10 7.17
C ALA A 58 -15.10 -3.65 7.53
N GLU A 59 -15.69 -2.90 6.58
CA GLU A 59 -16.13 -1.52 6.80
C GLU A 59 -17.21 -1.44 7.91
N THR A 60 -18.19 -2.31 7.86
CA THR A 60 -19.25 -2.37 8.89
C THR A 60 -18.63 -2.68 10.27
N ALA A 61 -17.76 -3.67 10.34
CA ALA A 61 -17.11 -4.05 11.59
C ALA A 61 -16.19 -2.95 12.14
N TYR A 62 -15.44 -2.26 11.25
CA TYR A 62 -14.60 -1.12 11.63
C TYR A 62 -15.44 0.05 12.15
N PHE A 63 -16.56 0.36 11.50
CA PHE A 63 -17.48 1.38 11.98
C PHE A 63 -18.00 1.09 13.38
N GLN A 64 -18.40 -0.16 13.65
CA GLN A 64 -18.83 -0.59 14.99
C GLN A 64 -17.71 -0.44 16.04
N ALA A 65 -16.48 -0.83 15.71
CA ALA A 65 -15.34 -0.68 16.60
C ALA A 65 -15.07 0.80 16.93
N ARG A 66 -15.20 1.70 15.94
CA ARG A 66 -15.10 3.14 16.15
C ARG A 66 -16.23 3.71 17.01
N GLN A 67 -17.44 3.20 16.90
CA GLN A 67 -18.54 3.59 17.77
C GLN A 67 -18.26 3.24 19.24
N SER A 68 -17.67 2.06 19.51
CA SER A 68 -17.25 1.67 20.85
C SER A 68 -16.21 2.65 21.41
N ALA A 69 -15.27 3.11 20.59
CA ALA A 69 -14.29 4.12 20.97
C ALA A 69 -14.95 5.49 21.28
N ALA A 70 -15.86 5.93 20.40
CA ALA A 70 -16.58 7.20 20.57
C ALA A 70 -17.48 7.21 21.81
N ALA A 71 -18.01 6.04 22.20
CA ALA A 71 -18.77 5.87 23.43
C ALA A 71 -17.89 5.81 24.70
N GLY A 72 -16.56 5.98 24.57
CA GLY A 72 -15.63 5.96 25.70
C GLY A 72 -15.29 4.55 26.19
N ASN A 73 -15.78 3.50 25.55
CA ASN A 73 -15.45 2.11 25.93
C ASN A 73 -14.17 1.66 25.26
N LEU A 74 -13.03 2.20 25.71
CA LEU A 74 -11.71 1.92 25.14
C LEU A 74 -11.33 0.43 25.17
N PRO A 75 -11.58 -0.35 26.24
CA PRO A 75 -11.26 -1.77 26.24
C PRO A 75 -12.02 -2.56 25.16
N LEU A 76 -13.31 -2.25 24.95
CA LEU A 76 -14.11 -2.87 23.90
C LEU A 76 -13.60 -2.44 22.53
N ALA A 77 -13.34 -1.13 22.34
CA ALA A 77 -12.82 -0.61 21.08
C ALA A 77 -11.50 -1.28 20.67
N VAL A 78 -10.55 -1.40 21.57
CA VAL A 78 -9.27 -2.10 21.34
C VAL A 78 -9.50 -3.56 20.95
N SER A 79 -10.39 -4.27 21.67
CA SER A 79 -10.75 -5.65 21.34
C SER A 79 -11.35 -5.78 19.95
N ASP A 80 -12.29 -4.91 19.62
CA ASP A 80 -13.00 -4.96 18.33
C ASP A 80 -12.10 -4.52 17.18
N LEU A 81 -11.28 -3.47 17.35
CA LEU A 81 -10.28 -3.07 16.36
C LEU A 81 -9.29 -4.21 16.07
N LYS A 82 -8.83 -4.93 17.11
CA LYS A 82 -7.97 -6.09 16.95
C LYS A 82 -8.63 -7.19 16.11
N LYS A 83 -9.91 -7.50 16.40
CA LYS A 83 -10.66 -8.50 15.62
C LYS A 83 -10.79 -8.06 14.15
N VAL A 84 -11.07 -6.78 13.89
CA VAL A 84 -11.21 -6.26 12.53
C VAL A 84 -9.87 -6.31 11.81
N ALA A 85 -8.80 -5.84 12.40
CA ALA A 85 -7.46 -5.84 11.82
C ALA A 85 -7.02 -7.26 11.42
N THR A 86 -7.27 -8.25 12.29
CA THR A 86 -6.87 -9.65 12.05
C THR A 86 -7.79 -10.34 11.03
N ARG A 87 -9.12 -10.23 11.22
CA ARG A 87 -10.08 -10.99 10.40
C ARG A 87 -10.17 -10.47 8.97
N TYR A 88 -10.00 -9.16 8.80
CA TYR A 88 -10.16 -8.48 7.51
C TYR A 88 -8.82 -7.94 6.97
N GLU A 89 -7.75 -8.60 7.34
CA GLU A 89 -6.41 -8.30 6.83
C GLU A 89 -6.39 -8.19 5.30
N GLY A 90 -5.65 -7.20 4.78
CA GLY A 90 -5.56 -6.89 3.35
C GLY A 90 -6.74 -6.11 2.77
N THR A 91 -7.77 -5.79 3.57
CA THR A 91 -8.79 -4.79 3.20
C THR A 91 -8.41 -3.41 3.73
N THR A 92 -8.94 -2.36 3.10
CA THR A 92 -8.75 -0.97 3.56
C THR A 92 -9.17 -0.79 5.02
N ALA A 93 -10.36 -1.27 5.38
CA ALA A 93 -10.89 -1.17 6.74
C ALA A 93 -10.06 -2.00 7.74
N GLY A 94 -9.50 -3.14 7.33
CA GLY A 94 -8.58 -3.92 8.15
C GLY A 94 -7.29 -3.16 8.47
N THR A 95 -6.70 -2.49 7.48
CA THR A 95 -5.52 -1.63 7.69
C THR A 95 -5.85 -0.42 8.55
N GLN A 96 -6.98 0.24 8.31
CA GLN A 96 -7.45 1.36 9.15
C GLN A 96 -7.68 0.91 10.61
N ALA A 97 -8.20 -0.30 10.81
CA ALA A 97 -8.38 -0.86 12.14
C ALA A 97 -7.02 -1.12 12.83
N ALA A 98 -6.01 -1.58 12.11
CA ALA A 98 -4.66 -1.76 12.65
C ALA A 98 -4.03 -0.43 13.06
N LEU A 99 -4.15 0.62 12.22
CA LEU A 99 -3.70 1.98 12.55
C LEU A 99 -4.41 2.52 13.78
N SER A 100 -5.73 2.41 13.84
CA SER A 100 -6.53 2.88 14.99
C SER A 100 -6.22 2.08 16.26
N LEU A 101 -5.98 0.77 16.14
CA LEU A 101 -5.56 -0.08 17.25
C LEU A 101 -4.20 0.35 17.80
N ALA A 102 -3.23 0.56 16.93
CA ALA A 102 -1.90 0.99 17.33
C ALA A 102 -1.94 2.34 18.06
N GLN A 103 -2.69 3.31 17.52
CA GLN A 103 -2.89 4.59 18.19
C GLN A 103 -3.51 4.43 19.58
N ALA A 104 -4.58 3.64 19.70
CA ALA A 104 -5.22 3.38 20.99
C ALA A 104 -4.30 2.65 22.00
N LEU A 105 -3.38 1.85 21.52
CA LEU A 105 -2.36 1.19 22.34
C LEU A 105 -1.25 2.17 22.74
N TYR A 106 -0.86 3.09 21.86
CA TYR A 106 0.12 4.15 22.17
C TYR A 106 -0.40 5.12 23.22
N ASP A 107 -1.68 5.48 23.15
CA ASP A 107 -2.33 6.29 24.19
C ASP A 107 -2.30 5.62 25.57
N GLN A 108 -2.26 4.28 25.59
CA GLN A 108 -2.06 3.48 26.80
C GLN A 108 -0.57 3.21 27.14
N LYS A 109 0.37 3.80 26.39
CA LYS A 109 1.82 3.57 26.49
C LYS A 109 2.25 2.12 26.19
N LYS A 110 1.41 1.36 25.49
CA LYS A 110 1.68 -0.01 25.05
C LYS A 110 2.34 -0.03 23.67
N TYR A 111 3.46 0.67 23.55
CA TYR A 111 4.11 0.93 22.27
C TYR A 111 4.50 -0.36 21.53
N LYS A 112 5.03 -1.37 22.20
CA LYS A 112 5.39 -2.65 21.59
C LYS A 112 4.19 -3.35 20.97
N GLU A 113 3.08 -3.42 21.72
CA GLU A 113 1.86 -4.05 21.22
C GLU A 113 1.28 -3.32 20.00
N GLY A 114 1.38 -1.98 20.00
CA GLY A 114 0.96 -1.16 18.86
C GLY A 114 1.83 -1.40 17.62
N ILE A 115 3.15 -1.46 17.76
CA ILE A 115 4.08 -1.80 16.69
C ILE A 115 3.78 -3.21 16.15
N ASP A 116 3.53 -4.19 17.00
CA ASP A 116 3.23 -5.57 16.57
C ASP A 116 1.91 -5.63 15.76
N ALA A 117 0.91 -4.81 16.13
CA ALA A 117 -0.33 -4.71 15.37
C ALA A 117 -0.10 -4.10 13.97
N LEU A 118 0.79 -3.11 13.84
CA LEU A 118 1.15 -2.48 12.57
C LEU A 118 1.95 -3.42 11.68
N LYS A 119 2.95 -4.12 12.21
CA LYS A 119 3.75 -5.12 11.47
C LYS A 119 2.89 -6.20 10.84
N SER A 120 1.84 -6.61 11.53
CA SER A 120 0.87 -7.58 10.98
C SER A 120 0.12 -7.03 9.76
N ALA A 121 -0.08 -5.72 9.67
CA ALA A 121 -0.76 -5.05 8.56
C ALA A 121 0.19 -4.63 7.43
N GLU A 122 1.47 -4.43 7.71
CA GLU A 122 2.48 -3.83 6.83
C GLU A 122 2.53 -4.49 5.44
N SER A 123 2.69 -5.81 5.39
CA SER A 123 2.84 -6.55 4.14
C SER A 123 1.62 -6.52 3.23
N LYS A 124 0.44 -6.18 3.77
CA LYS A 124 -0.86 -6.18 3.07
C LYS A 124 -1.47 -4.80 2.92
N ALA A 125 -0.86 -3.79 3.54
CA ALA A 125 -1.27 -2.40 3.36
C ALA A 125 -1.04 -1.95 1.91
N LYS A 126 -2.02 -1.23 1.34
CA LYS A 126 -2.02 -0.80 -0.06
C LYS A 126 -2.07 0.72 -0.17
N GLY A 127 -1.49 1.23 -1.25
CA GLY A 127 -1.51 2.66 -1.55
C GLY A 127 -0.93 3.50 -0.39
N ASP A 128 -1.57 4.61 -0.09
CA ASP A 128 -1.12 5.58 0.91
C ASP A 128 -1.12 5.02 2.34
N PHE A 129 -1.86 3.95 2.61
CA PHE A 129 -1.84 3.32 3.92
C PHE A 129 -0.50 2.67 4.26
N LYS A 130 0.30 2.29 3.26
CA LYS A 130 1.62 1.73 3.49
C LYS A 130 2.55 2.76 4.15
N ALA A 131 2.55 3.99 3.64
CA ALA A 131 3.30 5.09 4.25
C ALA A 131 2.81 5.37 5.68
N SER A 132 1.49 5.36 5.90
CA SER A 132 0.88 5.60 7.22
C SER A 132 1.25 4.52 8.25
N VAL A 133 1.33 3.25 7.83
CA VAL A 133 1.76 2.15 8.70
C VAL A 133 3.19 2.37 9.16
N HIS A 134 4.12 2.60 8.24
CA HIS A 134 5.52 2.86 8.56
C HIS A 134 5.70 4.12 9.41
N LEU A 135 4.95 5.18 9.10
CA LEU A 135 4.98 6.42 9.88
C LEU A 135 4.60 6.19 11.35
N LEU A 136 3.53 5.44 11.57
CA LEU A 136 3.07 5.15 12.93
C LEU A 136 3.99 4.17 13.66
N GLU A 137 4.59 3.20 12.96
CA GLU A 137 5.65 2.34 13.52
C GLU A 137 6.85 3.16 13.96
N ALA A 138 7.30 4.11 13.13
CA ALA A 138 8.39 5.01 13.47
C ALA A 138 8.12 5.77 14.77
N GLY A 139 6.94 6.34 14.92
CA GLY A 139 6.52 7.00 16.16
C GLY A 139 6.55 6.07 17.37
N GLY A 140 6.09 4.83 17.22
CA GLY A 140 6.16 3.82 18.28
C GLY A 140 7.60 3.49 18.70
N TYR A 141 8.52 3.39 17.75
CA TYR A 141 9.94 3.18 18.03
C TYR A 141 10.60 4.41 18.70
N GLU A 142 10.22 5.64 18.31
CA GLU A 142 10.70 6.85 18.98
C GLU A 142 10.28 6.89 20.46
N GLU A 143 9.06 6.52 20.77
CA GLU A 143 8.57 6.43 22.15
C GLU A 143 9.35 5.40 22.97
N LEU A 144 9.80 4.31 22.34
CA LEU A 144 10.67 3.31 22.95
C LEU A 144 12.15 3.75 22.98
N LYS A 145 12.49 4.94 22.47
CA LYS A 145 13.87 5.42 22.28
C LYS A 145 14.72 4.53 21.36
N ASP A 146 14.09 3.72 20.55
CA ASP A 146 14.74 2.91 19.52
C ASP A 146 14.86 3.72 18.22
N PHE A 147 15.65 4.78 18.29
CA PHE A 147 15.79 5.72 17.19
C PHE A 147 16.37 5.11 15.90
N GLY A 148 17.12 4.00 16.04
CA GLY A 148 17.64 3.30 14.88
C GLY A 148 16.53 2.67 14.03
N ASN A 149 15.61 1.95 14.67
CA ASN A 149 14.45 1.38 14.00
C ASN A 149 13.44 2.46 13.59
N ALA A 150 13.27 3.53 14.37
CA ALA A 150 12.45 4.67 13.97
C ALA A 150 12.91 5.27 12.64
N ALA A 151 14.21 5.51 12.48
CA ALA A 151 14.78 6.05 11.25
C ALA A 151 14.54 5.16 10.03
N GLU A 152 14.69 3.84 10.17
CA GLU A 152 14.41 2.89 9.09
C GLU A 152 12.92 2.93 8.69
N GLN A 153 12.00 3.00 9.65
CA GLN A 153 10.57 3.09 9.37
C GLN A 153 10.21 4.42 8.70
N TYR A 154 10.79 5.54 9.11
CA TYR A 154 10.60 6.82 8.41
C TYR A 154 11.10 6.77 6.96
N LYS A 155 12.22 6.11 6.67
CA LYS A 155 12.67 5.89 5.28
C LYS A 155 11.66 5.08 4.47
N LEU A 156 11.15 3.99 5.04
CA LEU A 156 10.14 3.18 4.38
C LEU A 156 8.84 3.96 4.15
N ALA A 157 8.45 4.84 5.08
CA ALA A 157 7.33 5.75 4.90
C ALA A 157 7.58 6.74 3.74
N ALA A 158 8.79 7.30 3.64
CA ALA A 158 9.19 8.19 2.55
C ALA A 158 9.15 7.47 1.19
N ASP A 159 9.65 6.24 1.13
CA ASP A 159 9.65 5.44 -0.10
C ASP A 159 8.23 5.02 -0.53
N ALA A 160 7.33 4.82 0.43
CA ALA A 160 5.94 4.46 0.18
C ALA A 160 5.06 5.68 -0.14
N SER A 161 5.49 6.89 0.18
CA SER A 161 4.70 8.11 -0.08
C SER A 161 4.76 8.51 -1.56
N ARG A 162 3.60 8.84 -2.12
CA ARG A 162 3.48 9.41 -3.47
C ARG A 162 3.59 10.95 -3.49
N PHE A 163 3.53 11.58 -2.33
CA PHE A 163 3.54 13.03 -2.21
C PHE A 163 4.96 13.54 -1.92
N PRO A 164 5.54 14.39 -2.78
CA PRO A 164 6.91 14.88 -2.59
C PRO A 164 7.12 15.60 -1.25
N VAL A 165 6.12 16.34 -0.77
CA VAL A 165 6.18 17.06 0.50
C VAL A 165 6.28 16.09 1.67
N ASP A 166 5.43 15.08 1.71
CA ASP A 166 5.45 14.04 2.75
C ASP A 166 6.76 13.25 2.71
N LYS A 167 7.22 12.91 1.50
CA LYS A 167 8.49 12.21 1.32
C LYS A 167 9.65 12.99 1.94
N ALA A 168 9.74 14.29 1.69
CA ALA A 168 10.78 15.15 2.25
C ALA A 168 10.68 15.24 3.79
N GLU A 169 9.46 15.34 4.33
CA GLU A 169 9.21 15.36 5.78
C GLU A 169 9.63 14.05 6.45
N TYR A 170 9.28 12.91 5.85
CA TYR A 170 9.66 11.59 6.39
C TYR A 170 11.17 11.36 6.29
N GLN A 171 11.82 11.80 5.23
CA GLN A 171 13.28 11.76 5.11
C GLN A 171 13.95 12.65 6.18
N ALA A 172 13.41 13.82 6.46
CA ALA A 172 13.91 14.69 7.52
C ALA A 172 13.73 14.04 8.90
N SER A 173 12.58 13.39 9.15
CA SER A 173 12.34 12.63 10.37
C SER A 173 13.29 11.44 10.52
N ALA A 174 13.56 10.72 9.43
CA ALA A 174 14.58 9.66 9.42
C ALA A 174 15.97 10.21 9.78
N ALA A 175 16.35 11.35 9.22
CA ALA A 175 17.64 11.96 9.51
C ALA A 175 17.77 12.43 10.97
N ARG A 176 16.69 12.99 11.55
CA ARG A 176 16.62 13.35 12.99
C ARG A 176 16.78 12.11 13.87
N SER A 177 16.06 11.04 13.54
CA SER A 177 16.13 9.77 14.29
C SER A 177 17.50 9.10 14.15
N TYR A 178 18.14 9.10 12.96
CA TYR A 178 19.52 8.62 12.84
C TYR A 178 20.49 9.44 13.67
N ALA A 179 20.36 10.76 13.70
CA ALA A 179 21.21 11.60 14.55
C ALA A 179 21.01 11.25 16.04
N ALA A 180 19.77 11.05 16.48
CA ALA A 180 19.46 10.63 17.84
C ALA A 180 20.00 9.22 18.17
N ALA A 181 20.09 8.34 17.18
CA ALA A 181 20.70 7.00 17.29
C ALA A 181 22.24 7.03 17.28
N GLY A 182 22.88 8.20 17.11
CA GLY A 182 24.32 8.33 16.93
C GLY A 182 24.83 7.90 15.55
N LYS A 183 23.94 7.60 14.60
CA LYS A 183 24.26 7.24 13.21
C LYS A 183 24.46 8.51 12.37
N THR A 184 25.53 9.23 12.69
CA THR A 184 25.80 10.57 12.12
C THR A 184 26.04 10.54 10.61
N ALA A 185 26.64 9.48 10.09
CA ALA A 185 26.92 9.36 8.65
C ALA A 185 25.62 9.24 7.84
N GLU A 186 24.67 8.44 8.30
CA GLU A 186 23.34 8.24 7.69
C GLU A 186 22.51 9.51 7.77
N ALA A 187 22.52 10.18 8.93
CA ALA A 187 21.85 11.47 9.10
C ALA A 187 22.40 12.52 8.12
N LYS A 188 23.73 12.62 8.02
CA LYS A 188 24.39 13.56 7.11
C LYS A 188 24.05 13.27 5.64
N ALA A 189 23.98 12.00 5.25
CA ALA A 189 23.62 11.63 3.88
C ALA A 189 22.20 12.13 3.51
N LEU A 190 21.20 11.89 4.36
CA LEU A 190 19.84 12.37 4.13
C LEU A 190 19.74 13.89 4.13
N TRP A 191 20.37 14.58 5.08
CA TRP A 191 20.38 16.04 5.10
C TRP A 191 21.08 16.63 3.87
N THR A 192 22.15 15.98 3.36
CA THR A 192 22.80 16.41 2.13
C THR A 192 21.87 16.30 0.93
N GLU A 193 21.09 15.24 0.85
CA GLU A 193 20.13 15.07 -0.24
C GLU A 193 19.00 16.11 -0.16
N LEU A 194 18.39 16.26 1.01
CA LEU A 194 17.32 17.25 1.22
C LEU A 194 17.78 18.70 0.97
N SER A 195 19.05 19.03 1.23
CA SER A 195 19.57 20.38 1.03
C SER A 195 19.74 20.79 -0.43
N LYS A 196 19.76 19.80 -1.36
CA LYS A 196 19.94 20.05 -2.81
C LYS A 196 18.65 20.49 -3.49
N ASP A 197 17.51 20.09 -2.96
CA ASP A 197 16.19 20.47 -3.50
C ASP A 197 15.74 21.78 -2.86
N GLU A 198 16.02 22.90 -3.51
CA GLU A 198 15.65 24.23 -3.03
C GLU A 198 14.13 24.44 -2.93
N THR A 199 13.34 23.64 -3.63
CA THR A 199 11.88 23.70 -3.60
C THR A 199 11.28 22.90 -2.43
N SER A 200 12.09 22.06 -1.81
CA SER A 200 11.67 21.26 -0.65
C SER A 200 11.45 22.13 0.59
N PRO A 201 10.35 21.94 1.32
CA PRO A 201 10.13 22.62 2.58
C PRO A 201 11.19 22.29 3.63
N MET A 202 11.90 21.17 3.49
CA MET A 202 12.95 20.70 4.39
C MET A 202 14.36 21.22 4.05
N ALA A 203 14.55 21.92 2.93
CA ALA A 203 15.87 22.37 2.49
C ALA A 203 16.56 23.32 3.48
N ALA A 204 15.81 24.22 4.08
CA ALA A 204 16.35 25.16 5.06
C ALA A 204 16.81 24.45 6.34
N GLU A 205 15.99 23.55 6.88
CA GLU A 205 16.39 22.73 8.03
C GLU A 205 17.59 21.87 7.71
N ALA A 206 17.60 21.24 6.53
CA ALA A 206 18.69 20.37 6.10
C ALA A 206 20.04 21.11 6.10
N ARG A 207 20.09 22.36 5.61
CA ARG A 207 21.33 23.18 5.63
C ARG A 207 21.79 23.51 7.05
N ILE A 208 20.85 23.82 7.96
CA ILE A 208 21.16 24.09 9.37
C ILE A 208 21.75 22.83 10.02
N ARG A 209 21.07 21.67 9.87
CA ARG A 209 21.50 20.40 10.46
C ARG A 209 22.85 19.92 9.92
N LEU A 210 23.13 20.16 8.64
CA LEU A 210 24.46 19.88 8.07
C LEU A 210 25.55 20.76 8.70
N GLY A 211 25.25 22.03 8.93
CA GLY A 211 26.17 22.94 9.63
C GLY A 211 26.47 22.46 11.05
N GLU A 212 25.43 22.05 11.81
CA GLU A 212 25.58 21.51 13.17
C GLU A 212 26.44 20.23 13.19
N LEU A 213 26.22 19.31 12.24
CA LEU A 213 26.98 18.05 12.14
C LEU A 213 28.43 18.24 11.64
N GLN A 214 28.75 19.39 11.06
CA GLN A 214 30.10 19.73 10.58
C GLN A 214 30.88 20.57 11.58
N ALA A 215 30.18 21.28 12.46
CA ALA A 215 30.80 22.07 13.49
C ALA A 215 31.55 21.14 14.47
N ALA A 216 32.84 21.35 14.61
CA ALA A 216 33.61 20.65 15.65
C ALA A 216 33.03 21.00 17.02
N PRO A 217 33.02 20.07 17.99
CA PRO A 217 32.59 20.39 19.35
C PRO A 217 33.48 21.53 19.87
N MET A 218 32.86 22.64 20.29
CA MET A 218 33.58 23.73 20.94
C MET A 218 34.30 23.13 22.16
N LYS A 219 35.63 23.15 22.14
CA LYS A 219 36.40 22.87 23.35
C LYS A 219 36.17 24.04 24.30
N ILE A 220 35.42 23.81 25.34
CA ILE A 220 35.23 24.68 26.49
C ILE A 220 36.44 24.46 27.43
#